data_6a1753289855248550b97bf8bf7eef7c
#
_entry.id   6a1753289855248550b97bf8bf7eef7c
#
_cell.length_a   1.000
_cell.length_b   1.000
_cell.length_c   1.000
_cell.angle_alpha   90.00
_cell.angle_beta   90.00
_cell.angle_gamma   90.00
#
_symmetry.space_group_name_H-M   'P 1'
#
loop_
_entity.id
_entity.type
_entity.pdbx_description
1 polymer ?
#
loop_
_entity_poly.entity_id
_entity_poly.type
_entity_poly.pdbx_seq_one_letter_code
_entity_poly.pdbx_strand_id
1 'polypeptide(L)'
;YHSSGFRPSPFTTSQESSILYGEFCRKEGILYMKSSLFPTLKNYKKEYLGKDIAAGIMIAAVSIPISMGYAEVSGLPAVFGLYGSVLPILFFALFSTSPQFIFGVDAAPAAIAGAALASLGIESGSADALRYIPVIALFVGLWLLLFYFLKAGKLVTFISTPVMGGFISGIALTIILMQIPKIMGGKSGSGELPELLKHLYETAQHINWVSVALGVGALAILIISKKVMPKFPMAVVIMALGMIATMVFHVDRYGVTLLAKVEPGLPKFILPDIFHVDLSHAAGRGLMIAVVVMAETLLSENNFAAKNGYKIDDNKEILACAAGNIISAFTGSCPVNGSISRTSMNEQFDGKTQAVSITAAVTMVAVLLFAAGFIGYLPVPVLTAIVISALMNVVEWHLAVRLFKVSRKEFYIFVAACMAVLFLGTIYGVIIGIILSFVAVVIRETNPPRAFLGGIPGRDGFYDLNKNHYAHPIENTVIYRFNASLFFANSKLFQEDIENHLKEDTKTVIVDAGTITNIDITAAD
;
A
#
# COMPACT_ATOMS: atom_id res chain seq x y z
N TYR A 1 -27.55 57.25 -16.84
CA TYR A 1 -28.94 57.23 -16.34
C TYR A 1 -29.14 56.06 -15.40
N HIS A 2 -29.56 56.40 -14.19
CA HIS A 2 -30.00 55.62 -13.02
C HIS A 2 -28.95 54.86 -12.24
N SER A 3 -28.51 55.54 -11.19
CA SER A 3 -27.95 55.04 -9.94
C SER A 3 -28.94 54.14 -9.18
N SER A 4 -28.53 52.98 -8.76
CA SER A 4 -29.12 52.29 -7.61
C SER A 4 -28.00 51.84 -6.68
N GLY A 5 -28.01 52.48 -5.50
CA GLY A 5 -26.98 52.33 -4.48
C GLY A 5 -26.97 50.95 -3.86
N PHE A 6 -25.80 50.38 -3.77
CA PHE A 6 -25.50 49.21 -2.94
C PHE A 6 -24.97 49.73 -1.59
N ARG A 7 -25.76 49.57 -0.51
CA ARG A 7 -25.28 49.76 0.86
C ARG A 7 -24.53 48.48 1.29
N PRO A 8 -23.31 48.57 1.81
CA PRO A 8 -22.68 47.42 2.43
C PRO A 8 -23.33 47.17 3.81
N SER A 9 -23.74 45.92 4.06
CA SER A 9 -24.15 45.43 5.37
C SER A 9 -22.93 45.28 6.30
N PRO A 10 -23.09 45.49 7.61
CA PRO A 10 -21.97 45.51 8.56
C PRO A 10 -21.35 44.14 8.70
N PHE A 11 -20.02 44.13 8.70
CA PHE A 11 -19.18 42.99 9.04
C PHE A 11 -19.55 42.46 10.42
N THR A 12 -20.16 41.28 10.48
CA THR A 12 -20.18 40.47 11.68
C THR A 12 -18.82 39.82 11.83
N THR A 13 -18.23 40.05 12.98
CA THR A 13 -16.86 39.72 13.35
C THR A 13 -16.54 38.24 13.17
N SER A 14 -15.41 37.95 12.57
CA SER A 14 -14.82 36.63 12.31
C SER A 14 -14.60 35.72 13.55
N GLN A 15 -14.92 36.22 14.74
CA GLN A 15 -14.86 35.45 15.99
C GLN A 15 -16.10 34.61 16.27
N GLU A 16 -17.30 35.07 15.90
CA GLU A 16 -18.53 34.26 16.15
C GLU A 16 -18.65 33.07 15.19
N SER A 17 -18.20 33.23 13.94
CA SER A 17 -18.19 32.10 13.00
C SER A 17 -17.15 31.03 13.34
N SER A 18 -16.02 31.40 13.94
CA SER A 18 -15.01 30.42 14.40
C SER A 18 -15.42 29.67 15.67
N ILE A 19 -16.20 30.31 16.53
CA ILE A 19 -16.74 29.69 17.77
C ILE A 19 -17.87 28.72 17.40
N LEU A 20 -18.77 29.09 16.50
CA LEU A 20 -19.85 28.22 16.01
C LEU A 20 -19.31 27.02 15.22
N TYR A 21 -18.26 27.20 14.40
CA TYR A 21 -17.58 26.10 13.70
C TYR A 21 -16.83 25.19 14.68
N GLY A 22 -16.18 25.76 15.69
CA GLY A 22 -15.49 25.02 16.75
C GLY A 22 -16.43 24.23 17.65
N GLU A 23 -17.63 24.76 17.98
CA GLU A 23 -18.65 24.04 18.75
C GLU A 23 -19.39 22.98 17.94
N PHE A 24 -19.63 23.21 16.64
CA PHE A 24 -20.23 22.24 15.74
C PHE A 24 -19.30 21.05 15.52
N CYS A 25 -17.99 21.30 15.26
CA CYS A 25 -16.97 20.27 15.17
C CYS A 25 -16.74 19.56 16.50
N ARG A 26 -16.89 20.24 17.64
CA ARG A 26 -16.74 19.63 18.98
C ARG A 26 -17.94 18.76 19.35
N LYS A 27 -19.16 19.13 19.00
CA LYS A 27 -20.35 18.32 19.22
C LYS A 27 -20.39 17.07 18.33
N GLU A 28 -20.02 17.19 17.07
CA GLU A 28 -19.89 16.00 16.22
C GLU A 28 -18.70 15.13 16.61
N GLY A 29 -17.56 15.71 16.99
CA GLY A 29 -16.38 14.96 17.46
C GLY A 29 -16.59 14.23 18.77
N ILE A 30 -17.42 14.74 19.70
CA ILE A 30 -17.73 14.08 20.97
C ILE A 30 -18.79 12.98 20.79
N LEU A 31 -19.66 13.07 19.81
CA LEU A 31 -20.63 11.99 19.49
C LEU A 31 -19.96 10.74 18.86
N TYR A 32 -18.76 10.88 18.27
CA TYR A 32 -18.01 9.78 17.65
C TYR A 32 -17.14 8.98 18.63
N MET A 33 -17.00 9.39 19.89
CA MET A 33 -16.15 8.71 20.87
C MET A 33 -16.80 7.55 21.64
N LYS A 34 -18.01 7.10 21.26
CA LYS A 34 -18.47 5.78 21.69
C LYS A 34 -17.96 4.75 20.69
N SER A 35 -17.02 3.90 21.13
CA SER A 35 -16.51 2.74 20.38
C SER A 35 -17.68 1.81 20.00
N SER A 36 -18.29 2.06 18.86
CA SER A 36 -19.27 1.13 18.31
C SER A 36 -18.53 0.14 17.45
N LEU A 37 -18.69 -1.13 17.76
CA LEU A 37 -18.32 -2.21 16.86
C LEU A 37 -19.07 -2.03 15.54
N PHE A 38 -18.41 -2.35 14.41
CA PHE A 38 -18.93 -2.13 13.06
C PHE A 38 -19.36 -0.67 12.79
N PRO A 39 -18.44 0.32 12.86
CA PRO A 39 -18.80 1.73 12.70
C PRO A 39 -19.53 2.01 11.39
N THR A 40 -19.17 1.30 10.33
CA THR A 40 -19.70 1.48 8.96
C THR A 40 -21.11 0.94 8.78
N LEU A 41 -21.60 0.07 9.68
CA LEU A 41 -22.93 -0.52 9.62
C LEU A 41 -23.96 0.22 10.50
N LYS A 42 -23.54 1.20 11.31
CA LYS A 42 -24.40 1.90 12.26
C LYS A 42 -25.63 2.58 11.62
N ASN A 43 -25.49 3.07 10.40
CA ASN A 43 -26.54 3.71 9.61
C ASN A 43 -26.81 2.95 8.31
N TYR A 44 -26.84 1.62 8.36
CA TYR A 44 -27.01 0.77 7.20
C TYR A 44 -28.35 0.98 6.51
N LYS A 45 -28.31 1.26 5.22
CA LYS A 45 -29.52 1.43 4.40
C LYS A 45 -29.85 0.12 3.70
N LYS A 46 -31.12 -0.29 3.73
CA LYS A 46 -31.58 -1.52 3.04
C LYS A 46 -31.27 -1.54 1.55
N GLU A 47 -31.19 -0.36 0.90
CA GLU A 47 -30.82 -0.19 -0.50
C GLU A 47 -29.40 -0.71 -0.83
N TYR A 48 -28.51 -0.76 0.18
CA TYR A 48 -27.14 -1.23 0.00
C TYR A 48 -27.03 -2.75 0.01
N LEU A 49 -28.01 -3.46 0.59
CA LEU A 49 -27.91 -4.90 0.85
C LEU A 49 -27.61 -5.71 -0.42
N GLY A 50 -28.35 -5.49 -1.50
CA GLY A 50 -28.13 -6.22 -2.76
C GLY A 50 -26.77 -5.93 -3.38
N LYS A 51 -26.31 -4.67 -3.29
CA LYS A 51 -25.00 -4.24 -3.81
C LYS A 51 -23.86 -4.83 -2.99
N ASP A 52 -23.95 -4.75 -1.67
CA ASP A 52 -22.92 -5.25 -0.77
C ASP A 52 -22.81 -6.79 -0.83
N ILE A 53 -23.94 -7.50 -0.96
CA ILE A 53 -23.91 -8.96 -1.15
C ILE A 53 -23.27 -9.31 -2.50
N ALA A 54 -23.68 -8.68 -3.59
CA ALA A 54 -23.12 -8.95 -4.91
C ALA A 54 -21.61 -8.63 -4.94
N ALA A 55 -21.21 -7.47 -4.43
CA ALA A 55 -19.81 -7.09 -4.33
C ALA A 55 -19.02 -8.07 -3.44
N GLY A 56 -19.58 -8.49 -2.29
CA GLY A 56 -18.92 -9.42 -1.37
C GLY A 56 -18.68 -10.79 -1.99
N ILE A 57 -19.63 -11.34 -2.72
CA ILE A 57 -19.46 -12.60 -3.45
C ILE A 57 -18.35 -12.46 -4.52
N MET A 58 -18.34 -11.35 -5.27
CA MET A 58 -17.33 -11.09 -6.29
C MET A 58 -15.93 -10.91 -5.68
N ILE A 59 -15.83 -10.18 -4.56
CA ILE A 59 -14.57 -10.02 -3.83
C ILE A 59 -14.08 -11.37 -3.29
N ALA A 60 -14.94 -12.19 -2.71
CA ALA A 60 -14.56 -13.54 -2.28
C ALA A 60 -14.04 -14.38 -3.45
N ALA A 61 -14.79 -14.40 -4.55
CA ALA A 61 -14.44 -15.16 -5.74
C ALA A 61 -13.02 -14.80 -6.25
N VAL A 62 -12.70 -13.51 -6.33
CA VAL A 62 -11.38 -13.05 -6.77
C VAL A 62 -10.30 -13.27 -5.71
N SER A 63 -10.66 -13.13 -4.44
CA SER A 63 -9.71 -13.31 -3.32
C SER A 63 -9.25 -14.76 -3.17
N ILE A 64 -10.08 -15.76 -3.53
CA ILE A 64 -9.72 -17.18 -3.39
C ILE A 64 -8.37 -17.49 -4.03
N PRO A 65 -8.18 -17.38 -5.36
CA PRO A 65 -6.91 -17.74 -5.98
C PRO A 65 -5.77 -16.80 -5.57
N ILE A 66 -6.05 -15.52 -5.36
CA ILE A 66 -5.04 -14.52 -4.98
C ILE A 66 -4.49 -14.81 -3.59
N SER A 67 -5.36 -15.02 -2.60
CA SER A 67 -4.95 -15.33 -1.22
C SER A 67 -4.20 -16.66 -1.13
N MET A 68 -4.63 -17.67 -1.90
CA MET A 68 -3.91 -18.95 -2.01
C MET A 68 -2.49 -18.75 -2.52
N GLY A 69 -2.33 -17.96 -3.58
CA GLY A 69 -1.01 -17.69 -4.14
C GLY A 69 -0.10 -16.90 -3.21
N TYR A 70 -0.63 -15.90 -2.50
CA TYR A 70 0.16 -15.13 -1.53
C TYR A 70 0.50 -15.95 -0.27
N ALA A 71 -0.34 -16.90 0.16
CA ALA A 71 0.06 -17.85 1.19
C ALA A 71 1.27 -18.67 0.76
N GLU A 72 1.31 -19.17 -0.48
CA GLU A 72 2.50 -19.85 -1.02
C GLU A 72 3.73 -18.95 -1.09
N VAL A 73 3.56 -17.67 -1.46
CA VAL A 73 4.65 -16.67 -1.44
C VAL A 73 5.19 -16.49 -0.02
N SER A 74 4.33 -16.51 0.99
CA SER A 74 4.74 -16.41 2.40
C SER A 74 5.40 -17.68 2.94
N GLY A 75 5.42 -18.76 2.17
CA GLY A 75 5.97 -20.06 2.56
C GLY A 75 4.97 -20.99 3.24
N LEU A 76 3.67 -20.69 3.20
CA LEU A 76 2.61 -21.56 3.70
C LEU A 76 1.92 -22.33 2.57
N PRO A 77 1.31 -23.50 2.85
CA PRO A 77 0.40 -24.14 1.91
C PRO A 77 -0.78 -23.21 1.52
N ALA A 78 -1.25 -23.32 0.28
CA ALA A 78 -2.25 -22.42 -0.30
C ALA A 78 -3.54 -22.25 0.52
N VAL A 79 -3.98 -23.30 1.23
CA VAL A 79 -5.19 -23.25 2.07
C VAL A 79 -5.14 -22.20 3.18
N PHE A 80 -3.95 -21.92 3.72
CA PHE A 80 -3.80 -20.89 4.77
C PHE A 80 -4.12 -19.49 4.28
N GLY A 81 -4.04 -19.24 2.97
CA GLY A 81 -4.54 -18.01 2.36
C GLY A 81 -6.05 -17.85 2.48
N LEU A 82 -6.79 -18.94 2.36
CA LEU A 82 -8.24 -18.94 2.59
C LEU A 82 -8.55 -18.71 4.07
N TYR A 83 -7.79 -19.31 4.98
CA TYR A 83 -7.94 -19.09 6.43
C TYR A 83 -7.71 -17.63 6.82
N GLY A 84 -6.67 -16.98 6.25
CA GLY A 84 -6.40 -15.55 6.40
C GLY A 84 -7.45 -14.63 5.78
N SER A 85 -8.35 -15.19 4.96
CA SER A 85 -9.44 -14.47 4.30
C SER A 85 -10.82 -14.67 4.95
N VAL A 86 -10.92 -15.26 6.13
CA VAL A 86 -12.18 -15.45 6.87
C VAL A 86 -12.22 -14.57 8.11
N LEU A 87 -11.60 -15.01 9.19
CA LEU A 87 -11.65 -14.28 10.48
C LEU A 87 -10.89 -12.94 10.43
N PRO A 88 -9.69 -12.82 9.85
CA PRO A 88 -8.97 -11.55 9.78
C PRO A 88 -9.77 -10.42 9.12
N ILE A 89 -10.49 -10.71 8.04
CA ILE A 89 -11.34 -9.73 7.35
C ILE A 89 -12.49 -9.27 8.25
N LEU A 90 -13.12 -10.17 9.00
CA LEU A 90 -14.21 -9.85 9.93
C LEU A 90 -13.72 -8.98 11.09
N PHE A 91 -12.55 -9.28 11.65
CA PHE A 91 -11.97 -8.50 12.74
C PHE A 91 -11.50 -7.12 12.27
N PHE A 92 -11.01 -7.00 11.05
CA PHE A 92 -10.78 -5.69 10.44
C PHE A 92 -12.09 -4.89 10.32
N ALA A 93 -13.12 -5.48 9.71
CA ALA A 93 -14.43 -4.83 9.54
C ALA A 93 -15.09 -4.40 10.86
N LEU A 94 -14.77 -5.10 11.97
CA LEU A 94 -15.27 -4.81 13.31
C LEU A 94 -14.84 -3.44 13.84
N PHE A 95 -13.62 -3.00 13.49
CA PHE A 95 -13.00 -1.76 14.01
C PHE A 95 -12.82 -0.69 12.95
N SER A 96 -12.76 -1.05 11.66
CA SER A 96 -12.52 -0.12 10.56
C SER A 96 -13.63 0.92 10.41
N THR A 97 -13.22 2.16 10.20
CA THR A 97 -14.08 3.30 9.85
C THR A 97 -14.20 3.51 8.34
N SER A 98 -13.40 2.79 7.55
CA SER A 98 -13.46 2.80 6.09
C SER A 98 -14.62 1.91 5.60
N PRO A 99 -15.62 2.47 4.89
CA PRO A 99 -16.78 1.68 4.46
C PRO A 99 -16.46 0.72 3.31
N GLN A 100 -15.46 1.01 2.49
CA GLN A 100 -15.24 0.30 1.22
C GLN A 100 -13.91 -0.45 1.15
N PHE A 101 -13.01 -0.25 2.09
CA PHE A 101 -11.68 -0.81 2.04
C PHE A 101 -11.68 -2.30 2.36
N ILE A 102 -10.99 -3.10 1.51
CA ILE A 102 -10.94 -4.56 1.64
C ILE A 102 -9.59 -4.98 2.21
N PHE A 103 -9.65 -5.75 3.29
CA PHE A 103 -8.51 -6.27 4.02
C PHE A 103 -8.33 -7.77 3.77
N GLY A 104 -7.12 -8.31 3.91
CA GLY A 104 -6.85 -9.74 3.81
C GLY A 104 -5.42 -10.07 3.40
N VAL A 105 -5.16 -11.31 2.99
CA VAL A 105 -3.84 -11.75 2.55
C VAL A 105 -3.42 -10.97 1.30
N ASP A 106 -2.26 -10.31 1.34
CA ASP A 106 -1.78 -9.45 0.24
C ASP A 106 -0.28 -9.60 -0.02
N ALA A 107 0.19 -9.03 -1.13
CA ALA A 107 1.50 -9.26 -1.70
C ALA A 107 2.66 -8.83 -0.79
N ALA A 108 2.65 -7.61 -0.29
CA ALA A 108 3.78 -7.05 0.45
C ALA A 108 4.08 -7.79 1.76
N PRO A 109 3.13 -8.00 2.69
CA PRO A 109 3.39 -8.78 3.90
C PRO A 109 3.75 -10.24 3.60
N ALA A 110 3.14 -10.85 2.57
CA ALA A 110 3.46 -12.21 2.17
C ALA A 110 4.91 -12.34 1.68
N ALA A 111 5.39 -11.41 0.85
CA ALA A 111 6.76 -11.40 0.36
C ALA A 111 7.78 -11.21 1.47
N ILE A 112 7.53 -10.26 2.39
CA ILE A 112 8.44 -10.02 3.52
C ILE A 112 8.49 -11.24 4.45
N ALA A 113 7.34 -11.88 4.70
CA ALA A 113 7.27 -13.09 5.50
C ALA A 113 8.01 -14.27 4.84
N GLY A 114 7.84 -14.46 3.53
CA GLY A 114 8.58 -15.47 2.76
C GLY A 114 10.09 -15.20 2.72
N ALA A 115 10.50 -13.95 2.55
CA ALA A 115 11.90 -13.55 2.63
C ALA A 115 12.51 -13.78 4.04
N ALA A 116 11.70 -13.60 5.10
CA ALA A 116 12.12 -13.89 6.46
C ALA A 116 12.42 -15.39 6.65
N LEU A 117 11.58 -16.29 6.12
CA LEU A 117 11.84 -17.74 6.13
C LEU A 117 13.12 -18.07 5.35
N ALA A 118 13.27 -17.54 4.14
CA ALA A 118 14.45 -17.78 3.31
C ALA A 118 15.74 -17.33 4.01
N SER A 119 15.73 -16.17 4.70
CA SER A 119 16.88 -15.66 5.45
C SER A 119 17.30 -16.55 6.64
N LEU A 120 16.39 -17.40 7.11
CA LEU A 120 16.63 -18.36 8.18
C LEU A 120 16.92 -19.78 7.66
N GLY A 121 16.95 -19.98 6.34
CA GLY A 121 17.11 -21.29 5.72
C GLY A 121 15.92 -22.23 5.94
N ILE A 122 14.73 -21.70 6.29
CA ILE A 122 13.51 -22.49 6.51
C ILE A 122 12.85 -22.74 5.15
N GLU A 123 12.65 -24.02 4.83
CA GLU A 123 12.01 -24.41 3.58
C GLU A 123 10.50 -24.12 3.61
N SER A 124 9.98 -23.55 2.50
CA SER A 124 8.56 -23.28 2.34
C SER A 124 7.72 -24.56 2.46
N GLY A 125 6.59 -24.47 3.16
CA GLY A 125 5.69 -25.61 3.42
C GLY A 125 6.19 -26.59 4.50
N SER A 126 7.37 -26.35 5.09
CA SER A 126 7.88 -27.18 6.18
C SER A 126 7.09 -26.98 7.49
N ALA A 127 7.26 -27.89 8.44
CA ALA A 127 6.68 -27.78 9.77
C ALA A 127 7.16 -26.50 10.50
N ASP A 128 8.41 -26.09 10.26
CA ASP A 128 8.97 -24.88 10.84
C ASP A 128 8.39 -23.62 10.21
N ALA A 129 8.12 -23.61 8.89
CA ALA A 129 7.40 -22.51 8.25
C ALA A 129 6.00 -22.34 8.83
N LEU A 130 5.27 -23.45 9.05
CA LEU A 130 3.93 -23.46 9.66
C LEU A 130 3.93 -22.95 11.12
N ARG A 131 5.04 -23.03 11.83
CA ARG A 131 5.21 -22.46 13.18
C ARG A 131 5.62 -21.00 13.13
N TYR A 132 6.57 -20.67 12.24
CA TYR A 132 7.22 -19.36 12.23
C TYR A 132 6.33 -18.24 11.68
N ILE A 133 5.61 -18.49 10.59
CA ILE A 133 4.77 -17.47 9.93
C ILE A 133 3.63 -16.95 10.83
N PRO A 134 2.86 -17.79 11.54
CA PRO A 134 1.85 -17.30 12.48
C PRO A 134 2.44 -16.47 13.63
N VAL A 135 3.65 -16.80 14.10
CA VAL A 135 4.35 -16.01 15.12
C VAL A 135 4.74 -14.63 14.58
N ILE A 136 5.22 -14.55 13.32
CA ILE A 136 5.44 -13.25 12.67
C ILE A 136 4.13 -12.47 12.59
N ALA A 137 3.01 -13.08 12.16
CA ALA A 137 1.71 -12.41 12.10
C ALA A 137 1.24 -11.89 13.46
N LEU A 138 1.50 -12.65 14.54
CA LEU A 138 1.23 -12.20 15.91
C LEU A 138 2.04 -10.94 16.25
N PHE A 139 3.35 -10.94 15.97
CA PHE A 139 4.18 -9.76 16.21
C PHE A 139 3.78 -8.56 15.35
N VAL A 140 3.36 -8.76 14.09
CA VAL A 140 2.78 -7.68 13.28
C VAL A 140 1.59 -7.06 13.99
N GLY A 141 0.66 -7.88 14.47
CA GLY A 141 -0.51 -7.40 15.21
C GLY A 141 -0.14 -6.68 16.51
N LEU A 142 0.83 -7.19 17.26
CA LEU A 142 1.30 -6.56 18.50
C LEU A 142 2.00 -5.22 18.25
N TRP A 143 2.84 -5.11 17.21
CA TRP A 143 3.46 -3.85 16.83
C TRP A 143 2.42 -2.82 16.35
N LEU A 144 1.43 -3.23 15.53
CA LEU A 144 0.33 -2.36 15.12
C LEU A 144 -0.50 -1.90 16.33
N LEU A 145 -0.73 -2.78 17.31
CA LEU A 145 -1.41 -2.41 18.55
C LEU A 145 -0.59 -1.38 19.35
N LEU A 146 0.74 -1.53 19.42
CA LEU A 146 1.62 -0.53 20.00
C LEU A 146 1.53 0.81 19.25
N PHE A 147 1.55 0.78 17.90
CA PHE A 147 1.39 1.97 17.06
C PHE A 147 0.05 2.66 17.27
N TYR A 148 -1.02 1.90 17.51
CA TYR A 148 -2.32 2.44 17.90
C TYR A 148 -2.23 3.25 19.20
N PHE A 149 -1.62 2.69 20.26
CA PHE A 149 -1.46 3.39 21.54
C PHE A 149 -0.56 4.62 21.43
N LEU A 150 0.48 4.56 20.62
CA LEU A 150 1.38 5.68 20.33
C LEU A 150 0.77 6.72 19.37
N LYS A 151 -0.43 6.47 18.82
CA LYS A 151 -1.09 7.32 17.81
C LYS A 151 -0.21 7.56 16.58
N ALA A 152 0.50 6.52 16.15
CA ALA A 152 1.50 6.58 15.09
C ALA A 152 0.92 6.82 13.68
N GLY A 153 -0.40 6.86 13.49
CA GLY A 153 -1.03 7.10 12.19
C GLY A 153 -0.52 8.37 11.49
N LYS A 154 -0.18 9.40 12.26
CA LYS A 154 0.41 10.64 11.71
C LYS A 154 1.81 10.46 11.10
N LEU A 155 2.54 9.41 11.48
CA LEU A 155 3.89 9.16 10.95
C LEU A 155 3.86 8.70 9.49
N VAL A 156 2.75 8.15 9.03
CA VAL A 156 2.59 7.72 7.63
C VAL A 156 2.71 8.87 6.65
N THR A 157 2.37 10.09 7.06
CA THR A 157 2.51 11.29 6.22
C THR A 157 3.96 11.60 5.84
N PHE A 158 4.95 11.04 6.55
CA PHE A 158 6.37 11.20 6.23
C PHE A 158 6.88 10.21 5.17
N ILE A 159 6.10 9.18 4.82
CA ILE A 159 6.49 8.25 3.76
C ILE A 159 6.06 8.84 2.42
N SER A 160 7.03 9.13 1.57
CA SER A 160 6.75 9.76 0.28
C SER A 160 6.17 8.75 -0.72
N THR A 161 5.21 9.19 -1.53
CA THR A 161 4.57 8.38 -2.58
C THR A 161 5.57 7.74 -3.57
N PRO A 162 6.63 8.44 -4.04
CA PRO A 162 7.64 7.83 -4.90
C PRO A 162 8.38 6.66 -4.27
N VAL A 163 8.75 6.78 -2.99
CA VAL A 163 9.44 5.70 -2.26
C VAL A 163 8.52 4.50 -2.12
N MET A 164 7.28 4.72 -1.68
CA MET A 164 6.29 3.65 -1.48
C MET A 164 5.95 2.94 -2.79
N GLY A 165 5.70 3.70 -3.86
CA GLY A 165 5.42 3.15 -5.18
C GLY A 165 6.60 2.35 -5.75
N GLY A 166 7.83 2.82 -5.57
CA GLY A 166 9.05 2.11 -5.95
C GLY A 166 9.23 0.80 -5.17
N PHE A 167 9.04 0.86 -3.86
CA PHE A 167 9.12 -0.29 -2.97
C PHE A 167 8.08 -1.38 -3.32
N ILE A 168 6.81 -1.01 -3.45
CA ILE A 168 5.72 -1.92 -3.82
C ILE A 168 5.97 -2.53 -5.21
N SER A 169 6.42 -1.72 -6.18
CA SER A 169 6.77 -2.21 -7.51
C SER A 169 7.93 -3.20 -7.48
N GLY A 170 8.96 -2.93 -6.66
CA GLY A 170 10.09 -3.83 -6.46
C GLY A 170 9.64 -5.18 -5.89
N ILE A 171 8.79 -5.18 -4.87
CA ILE A 171 8.20 -6.41 -4.31
C ILE A 171 7.43 -7.19 -5.38
N ALA A 172 6.54 -6.52 -6.11
CA ALA A 172 5.73 -7.17 -7.13
C ALA A 172 6.58 -7.81 -8.22
N LEU A 173 7.63 -7.12 -8.69
CA LEU A 173 8.58 -7.65 -9.67
C LEU A 173 9.38 -8.83 -9.11
N THR A 174 9.86 -8.75 -7.87
CA THR A 174 10.56 -9.86 -7.21
C THR A 174 9.68 -11.10 -7.15
N ILE A 175 8.41 -10.97 -6.72
CA ILE A 175 7.49 -12.11 -6.63
C ILE A 175 7.19 -12.66 -8.05
N ILE A 176 7.00 -11.80 -9.05
CA ILE A 176 6.80 -12.26 -10.44
C ILE A 176 7.98 -13.13 -10.87
N LEU A 177 9.22 -12.68 -10.64
CA LEU A 177 10.42 -13.46 -10.97
C LEU A 177 10.49 -14.78 -10.20
N MET A 178 10.13 -14.79 -8.92
CA MET A 178 10.05 -16.00 -8.11
C MET A 178 9.01 -17.01 -8.63
N GLN A 179 7.94 -16.54 -9.24
CA GLN A 179 6.83 -17.37 -9.70
C GLN A 179 7.04 -17.93 -11.12
N ILE A 180 7.84 -17.30 -11.98
CA ILE A 180 8.06 -17.76 -13.37
C ILE A 180 8.52 -19.22 -13.46
N PRO A 181 9.46 -19.73 -12.62
CA PRO A 181 9.86 -21.13 -12.64
C PRO A 181 8.70 -22.11 -12.44
N LYS A 182 7.67 -21.75 -11.63
CA LYS A 182 6.48 -22.59 -11.45
C LYS A 182 5.65 -22.74 -12.74
N ILE A 183 5.64 -21.73 -13.61
CA ILE A 183 5.02 -21.84 -14.94
C ILE A 183 5.77 -22.87 -15.80
N MET A 184 7.09 -22.95 -15.63
CA MET A 184 7.93 -23.92 -16.35
C MET A 184 7.87 -25.34 -15.77
N GLY A 185 7.13 -25.56 -14.67
CA GLY A 185 7.02 -26.85 -13.98
C GLY A 185 8.06 -27.05 -12.86
N GLY A 186 8.87 -26.04 -12.56
CA GLY A 186 9.85 -26.04 -11.46
C GLY A 186 9.27 -25.59 -10.12
N LYS A 187 10.15 -25.47 -9.14
CA LYS A 187 9.84 -24.87 -7.83
C LYS A 187 9.95 -23.36 -7.88
N SER A 188 9.34 -22.65 -6.92
CA SER A 188 9.50 -21.21 -6.74
C SER A 188 10.98 -20.83 -6.57
N GLY A 189 11.41 -19.73 -7.18
CA GLY A 189 12.70 -19.13 -6.89
C GLY A 189 12.74 -18.53 -5.48
N SER A 190 13.95 -18.29 -4.96
CA SER A 190 14.20 -17.61 -3.69
C SER A 190 15.47 -16.78 -3.79
N GLY A 191 15.62 -15.78 -2.90
CA GLY A 191 16.78 -14.90 -2.86
C GLY A 191 16.57 -13.59 -3.64
N GLU A 192 17.67 -12.88 -3.92
CA GLU A 192 17.72 -11.63 -4.64
C GLU A 192 17.78 -11.83 -6.17
N LEU A 193 17.76 -10.72 -6.93
CA LEU A 193 17.70 -10.75 -8.38
C LEU A 193 18.75 -11.67 -9.06
N PRO A 194 20.04 -11.67 -8.66
CA PRO A 194 21.04 -12.56 -9.29
C PRO A 194 20.71 -14.04 -9.09
N GLU A 195 20.30 -14.43 -7.88
CA GLU A 195 19.93 -15.80 -7.54
C GLU A 195 18.64 -16.23 -8.25
N LEU A 196 17.67 -15.33 -8.33
CA LEU A 196 16.42 -15.55 -9.07
C LEU A 196 16.68 -15.78 -10.56
N LEU A 197 17.56 -14.99 -11.16
CA LEU A 197 17.94 -15.15 -12.58
C LEU A 197 18.70 -16.47 -12.81
N LYS A 198 19.59 -16.83 -11.89
CA LYS A 198 20.28 -18.12 -11.94
C LYS A 198 19.31 -19.29 -11.84
N HIS A 199 18.41 -19.26 -10.84
CA HIS A 199 17.38 -20.30 -10.67
C HIS A 199 16.45 -20.41 -11.88
N LEU A 200 16.09 -19.27 -12.47
CA LEU A 200 15.29 -19.22 -13.70
C LEU A 200 16.04 -19.88 -14.87
N TYR A 201 17.34 -19.59 -15.03
CA TYR A 201 18.17 -20.22 -16.06
C TYR A 201 18.28 -21.74 -15.87
N GLU A 202 18.51 -22.21 -14.63
CA GLU A 202 18.58 -23.63 -14.30
C GLU A 202 17.24 -24.32 -14.59
N THR A 203 16.12 -23.72 -14.19
CA THR A 203 14.78 -24.26 -14.47
C THR A 203 14.47 -24.29 -15.97
N ALA A 204 14.95 -23.31 -16.74
CA ALA A 204 14.76 -23.25 -18.19
C ALA A 204 15.44 -24.42 -18.94
N GLN A 205 16.35 -25.16 -18.30
CA GLN A 205 16.96 -26.35 -18.90
C GLN A 205 16.04 -27.59 -18.80
N HIS A 206 15.04 -27.57 -17.91
CA HIS A 206 14.14 -28.69 -17.62
C HIS A 206 12.68 -28.30 -17.72
N ILE A 207 12.29 -27.70 -18.85
CA ILE A 207 10.94 -27.15 -19.06
C ILE A 207 9.93 -28.29 -19.23
N ASN A 208 8.82 -28.21 -18.47
CA ASN A 208 7.61 -28.99 -18.76
C ASN A 208 6.68 -28.17 -19.67
N TRP A 209 6.61 -28.55 -20.95
CA TRP A 209 5.84 -27.80 -21.96
C TRP A 209 4.34 -27.77 -21.70
N VAL A 210 3.78 -28.79 -21.02
CA VAL A 210 2.36 -28.81 -20.63
C VAL A 210 2.09 -27.78 -19.54
N SER A 211 2.99 -27.68 -18.57
CA SER A 211 2.94 -26.61 -17.54
C SER A 211 3.01 -25.23 -18.17
N VAL A 212 3.94 -25.00 -19.12
CA VAL A 212 4.06 -23.73 -19.85
C VAL A 212 2.78 -23.43 -20.62
N ALA A 213 2.24 -24.37 -21.35
CA ALA A 213 1.01 -24.18 -22.13
C ALA A 213 -0.18 -23.77 -21.23
N LEU A 214 -0.34 -24.44 -20.09
CA LEU A 214 -1.38 -24.11 -19.10
C LEU A 214 -1.15 -22.74 -18.47
N GLY A 215 0.07 -22.45 -18.00
CA GLY A 215 0.40 -21.22 -17.31
C GLY A 215 0.37 -20.00 -18.24
N VAL A 216 1.04 -20.06 -19.39
CA VAL A 216 1.05 -18.96 -20.37
C VAL A 216 -0.34 -18.78 -20.99
N GLY A 217 -1.04 -19.87 -21.30
CA GLY A 217 -2.43 -19.82 -21.80
C GLY A 217 -3.37 -19.13 -20.80
N ALA A 218 -3.31 -19.52 -19.53
CA ALA A 218 -4.06 -18.89 -18.45
C ALA A 218 -3.73 -17.40 -18.32
N LEU A 219 -2.43 -17.05 -18.31
CA LEU A 219 -1.97 -15.67 -18.20
C LEU A 219 -2.43 -14.82 -19.38
N ALA A 220 -2.32 -15.32 -20.60
CA ALA A 220 -2.78 -14.63 -21.80
C ALA A 220 -4.29 -14.35 -21.76
N ILE A 221 -5.11 -15.35 -21.38
CA ILE A 221 -6.56 -15.17 -21.23
C ILE A 221 -6.86 -14.12 -20.15
N LEU A 222 -6.16 -14.14 -19.00
CA LEU A 222 -6.33 -13.16 -17.92
C LEU A 222 -5.99 -11.74 -18.39
N ILE A 223 -4.90 -11.54 -19.12
CA ILE A 223 -4.50 -10.22 -19.63
C ILE A 223 -5.49 -9.70 -20.67
N ILE A 224 -5.93 -10.55 -21.60
CA ILE A 224 -6.89 -10.19 -22.63
C ILE A 224 -8.25 -9.86 -22.01
N SER A 225 -8.71 -10.70 -21.09
CA SER A 225 -10.02 -10.52 -20.44
C SER A 225 -10.13 -9.22 -19.65
N LYS A 226 -9.04 -8.74 -19.03
CA LYS A 226 -9.01 -7.42 -18.36
C LYS A 226 -9.33 -6.26 -19.31
N LYS A 227 -8.98 -6.38 -20.59
CA LYS A 227 -9.28 -5.34 -21.59
C LYS A 227 -10.70 -5.48 -22.15
N VAL A 228 -11.19 -6.72 -22.32
CA VAL A 228 -12.47 -7.02 -22.97
C VAL A 228 -13.62 -7.03 -21.98
N MET A 229 -13.40 -7.62 -20.81
CA MET A 229 -14.43 -7.84 -19.77
C MET A 229 -13.91 -7.49 -18.37
N PRO A 230 -13.60 -6.21 -18.07
CA PRO A 230 -12.89 -5.81 -16.84
C PRO A 230 -13.66 -6.11 -15.55
N LYS A 231 -14.99 -6.25 -15.62
CA LYS A 231 -15.85 -6.56 -14.46
C LYS A 231 -16.08 -8.05 -14.24
N PHE A 232 -15.60 -8.91 -15.15
CA PHE A 232 -15.85 -10.33 -15.05
C PHE A 232 -14.72 -11.02 -14.24
N PRO A 233 -15.03 -11.89 -13.26
CA PRO A 233 -14.03 -12.52 -12.39
C PRO A 233 -13.31 -13.68 -13.12
N MET A 234 -12.58 -13.36 -14.17
CA MET A 234 -11.94 -14.33 -15.04
C MET A 234 -10.95 -15.23 -14.29
N ALA A 235 -10.34 -14.76 -13.21
CA ALA A 235 -9.44 -15.57 -12.38
C ALA A 235 -10.14 -16.82 -11.82
N VAL A 236 -11.40 -16.70 -11.39
CA VAL A 236 -12.20 -17.84 -10.91
C VAL A 236 -12.53 -18.81 -12.02
N VAL A 237 -12.88 -18.29 -13.21
CA VAL A 237 -13.16 -19.13 -14.37
C VAL A 237 -11.93 -19.91 -14.79
N ILE A 238 -10.78 -19.26 -14.87
CA ILE A 238 -9.49 -19.91 -15.19
C ILE A 238 -9.12 -20.95 -14.13
N MET A 239 -9.35 -20.66 -12.85
CA MET A 239 -9.18 -21.63 -11.77
C MET A 239 -10.08 -22.85 -11.97
N ALA A 240 -11.37 -22.65 -12.24
CA ALA A 240 -12.33 -23.74 -12.49
C ALA A 240 -11.96 -24.54 -13.73
N LEU A 241 -11.61 -23.88 -14.84
CA LEU A 241 -11.16 -24.53 -16.07
C LEU A 241 -9.87 -25.33 -15.84
N GLY A 242 -8.93 -24.83 -15.04
CA GLY A 242 -7.72 -25.57 -14.67
C GLY A 242 -8.03 -26.85 -13.88
N MET A 243 -8.95 -26.80 -12.91
CA MET A 243 -9.42 -27.97 -12.17
C MET A 243 -10.14 -28.97 -13.07
N ILE A 244 -11.03 -28.51 -13.95
CA ILE A 244 -11.72 -29.37 -14.93
C ILE A 244 -10.71 -30.02 -15.88
N ALA A 245 -9.72 -29.27 -16.37
CA ALA A 245 -8.66 -29.83 -17.23
C ALA A 245 -7.90 -30.97 -16.53
N THR A 246 -7.63 -30.82 -15.25
CA THR A 246 -6.98 -31.90 -14.47
C THR A 246 -7.90 -33.12 -14.36
N MET A 247 -9.19 -32.94 -14.06
CA MET A 247 -10.14 -34.05 -13.89
C MET A 247 -10.39 -34.80 -15.20
N VAL A 248 -10.43 -34.10 -16.35
CA VAL A 248 -10.76 -34.67 -17.64
C VAL A 248 -9.52 -35.22 -18.34
N PHE A 249 -8.44 -34.45 -18.40
CA PHE A 249 -7.24 -34.79 -19.16
C PHE A 249 -6.13 -35.40 -18.33
N HIS A 250 -6.30 -35.50 -17.00
CA HIS A 250 -5.28 -36.03 -16.09
C HIS A 250 -3.89 -35.41 -16.33
N VAL A 251 -3.84 -34.06 -16.29
CA VAL A 251 -2.61 -33.30 -16.61
C VAL A 251 -1.43 -33.63 -15.68
N ASP A 252 -1.71 -34.15 -14.49
CA ASP A 252 -0.74 -34.68 -13.53
C ASP A 252 0.13 -35.81 -14.14
N ARG A 253 -0.43 -36.65 -15.01
CA ARG A 253 0.30 -37.72 -15.72
C ARG A 253 1.35 -37.20 -16.69
N TYR A 254 1.23 -35.94 -17.11
CA TYR A 254 2.20 -35.26 -17.97
C TYR A 254 3.23 -34.45 -17.19
N GLY A 255 3.34 -34.71 -15.88
CA GLY A 255 4.34 -34.05 -15.00
C GLY A 255 3.94 -32.65 -14.53
N VAL A 256 2.68 -32.27 -14.67
CA VAL A 256 2.18 -30.99 -14.13
C VAL A 256 1.97 -31.12 -12.63
N THR A 257 2.60 -30.24 -11.85
CA THR A 257 2.43 -30.21 -10.39
C THR A 257 1.05 -29.67 -10.04
N LEU A 258 0.32 -30.39 -9.17
CA LEU A 258 -0.95 -29.96 -8.61
C LEU A 258 -0.76 -29.41 -7.19
N LEU A 259 -1.72 -28.62 -6.73
CA LEU A 259 -1.76 -28.19 -5.34
C LEU A 259 -1.98 -29.38 -4.39
N ALA A 260 -1.52 -29.21 -3.15
CA ALA A 260 -1.78 -30.20 -2.11
C ALA A 260 -3.29 -30.35 -1.87
N LYS A 261 -3.72 -31.58 -1.61
CA LYS A 261 -5.12 -31.85 -1.26
C LYS A 261 -5.48 -31.10 0.02
N VAL A 262 -6.61 -30.40 -0.01
CA VAL A 262 -7.16 -29.67 1.12
C VAL A 262 -8.36 -30.42 1.67
N GLU A 263 -8.32 -30.73 2.96
CA GLU A 263 -9.48 -31.29 3.65
C GLU A 263 -10.53 -30.19 3.84
N PRO A 264 -11.81 -30.45 3.52
CA PRO A 264 -12.88 -29.52 3.82
C PRO A 264 -12.96 -29.24 5.32
N GLY A 265 -13.09 -27.97 5.68
CA GLY A 265 -13.22 -27.59 7.08
C GLY A 265 -12.93 -26.10 7.33
N LEU A 266 -13.35 -25.64 8.49
CA LEU A 266 -13.07 -24.29 8.95
C LEU A 266 -11.61 -24.19 9.46
N PRO A 267 -11.02 -22.98 9.45
CA PRO A 267 -9.74 -22.76 10.08
C PRO A 267 -9.80 -23.18 11.55
N LYS A 268 -8.89 -24.06 11.93
CA LYS A 268 -8.73 -24.46 13.33
C LYS A 268 -8.09 -23.31 14.10
N PHE A 269 -8.54 -23.07 15.33
CA PHE A 269 -7.86 -22.13 16.19
C PHE A 269 -6.53 -22.76 16.66
N ILE A 270 -5.43 -22.10 16.33
CA ILE A 270 -4.07 -22.55 16.63
C ILE A 270 -3.43 -21.52 17.55
N LEU A 271 -2.81 -21.95 18.62
CA LEU A 271 -1.94 -21.07 19.41
C LEU A 271 -0.60 -20.95 18.70
N PRO A 272 -0.16 -19.72 18.34
CA PRO A 272 1.17 -19.53 17.76
C PRO A 272 2.27 -20.10 18.67
N ASP A 273 3.16 -20.89 18.11
CA ASP A 273 4.20 -21.60 18.86
C ASP A 273 5.38 -20.68 19.18
N ILE A 274 5.21 -19.84 20.21
CA ILE A 274 6.20 -18.88 20.63
C ILE A 274 7.42 -19.50 21.34
N PHE A 275 7.34 -20.77 21.72
CA PHE A 275 8.41 -21.42 22.51
C PHE A 275 9.49 -22.08 21.65
N HIS A 276 9.16 -22.43 20.40
CA HIS A 276 10.08 -23.11 19.49
C HIS A 276 10.53 -22.23 18.32
N VAL A 277 10.34 -20.93 18.42
CA VAL A 277 10.68 -19.92 17.40
C VAL A 277 11.60 -18.87 18.02
N ASP A 278 12.62 -18.41 17.28
CA ASP A 278 13.43 -17.26 17.70
C ASP A 278 12.57 -15.99 17.70
N LEU A 279 12.15 -15.59 18.89
CA LEU A 279 11.26 -14.44 19.11
C LEU A 279 11.92 -13.12 18.70
N SER A 280 13.23 -12.99 18.81
CA SER A 280 13.93 -11.73 18.45
C SER A 280 13.88 -11.51 16.95
N HIS A 281 14.13 -12.54 16.17
CA HIS A 281 13.98 -12.51 14.71
C HIS A 281 12.52 -12.32 14.29
N ALA A 282 11.58 -13.05 14.88
CA ALA A 282 10.16 -12.92 14.56
C ALA A 282 9.63 -11.52 14.89
N ALA A 283 10.02 -10.94 16.05
CA ALA A 283 9.63 -9.58 16.44
C ALA A 283 10.22 -8.53 15.50
N GLY A 284 11.49 -8.63 15.12
CA GLY A 284 12.13 -7.71 14.18
C GLY A 284 11.49 -7.75 12.78
N ARG A 285 11.21 -8.95 12.25
CA ARG A 285 10.50 -9.12 10.98
C ARG A 285 9.05 -8.64 11.07
N GLY A 286 8.38 -8.93 12.19
CA GLY A 286 7.04 -8.43 12.49
C GLY A 286 6.97 -6.91 12.51
N LEU A 287 7.98 -6.22 13.08
CA LEU A 287 8.06 -4.76 13.05
C LEU A 287 8.13 -4.22 11.62
N MET A 288 8.99 -4.79 10.79
CA MET A 288 9.13 -4.36 9.37
C MET A 288 7.81 -4.49 8.63
N ILE A 289 7.13 -5.64 8.77
CA ILE A 289 5.83 -5.87 8.15
C ILE A 289 4.79 -4.91 8.73
N ALA A 290 4.77 -4.66 10.04
CA ALA A 290 3.82 -3.75 10.67
C ALA A 290 3.93 -2.31 10.14
N VAL A 291 5.16 -1.82 9.92
CA VAL A 291 5.40 -0.50 9.30
C VAL A 291 4.86 -0.47 7.88
N VAL A 292 5.09 -1.50 7.08
CA VAL A 292 4.58 -1.58 5.70
C VAL A 292 3.07 -1.67 5.67
N VAL A 293 2.47 -2.54 6.50
CA VAL A 293 1.01 -2.68 6.62
C VAL A 293 0.36 -1.35 7.00
N MET A 294 0.89 -0.68 8.02
CA MET A 294 0.38 0.63 8.44
C MET A 294 0.48 1.67 7.31
N ALA A 295 1.64 1.76 6.66
CA ALA A 295 1.88 2.75 5.64
C ALA A 295 1.03 2.53 4.38
N GLU A 296 1.01 1.30 3.86
CA GLU A 296 0.28 0.94 2.65
C GLU A 296 -1.23 1.03 2.85
N THR A 297 -1.74 0.52 3.98
CA THR A 297 -3.16 0.58 4.30
C THR A 297 -3.62 2.01 4.46
N LEU A 298 -3.01 2.81 5.35
CA LEU A 298 -3.47 4.17 5.62
C LEU A 298 -3.34 5.09 4.40
N LEU A 299 -2.24 4.99 3.63
CA LEU A 299 -2.07 5.78 2.42
C LEU A 299 -3.18 5.46 1.40
N SER A 300 -3.47 4.18 1.21
CA SER A 300 -4.49 3.72 0.29
C SER A 300 -5.88 4.09 0.75
N GLU A 301 -6.21 3.88 2.01
CA GLU A 301 -7.51 4.24 2.61
C GLU A 301 -7.79 5.73 2.51
N ASN A 302 -6.81 6.58 2.83
CA ASN A 302 -6.93 8.02 2.70
C ASN A 302 -7.16 8.43 1.24
N ASN A 303 -6.50 7.78 0.27
CA ASN A 303 -6.74 8.03 -1.16
C ASN A 303 -8.16 7.65 -1.58
N PHE A 304 -8.67 6.48 -1.16
CA PHE A 304 -10.05 6.07 -1.43
C PHE A 304 -11.07 6.95 -0.71
N ALA A 305 -10.80 7.35 0.53
CA ALA A 305 -11.64 8.25 1.30
C ALA A 305 -11.76 9.62 0.62
N ALA A 306 -10.65 10.20 0.19
CA ALA A 306 -10.62 11.47 -0.53
C ALA A 306 -11.37 11.38 -1.87
N LYS A 307 -11.17 10.29 -2.63
CA LYS A 307 -11.84 10.05 -3.92
C LYS A 307 -13.35 9.91 -3.77
N ASN A 308 -13.81 9.22 -2.73
CA ASN A 308 -15.22 8.89 -2.51
C ASN A 308 -15.93 9.83 -1.52
N GLY A 309 -15.26 10.86 -1.01
CA GLY A 309 -15.84 11.92 -0.19
C GLY A 309 -16.22 11.50 1.23
N TYR A 310 -15.57 10.47 1.80
CA TYR A 310 -15.73 10.11 3.22
C TYR A 310 -14.44 10.37 4.01
N LYS A 311 -14.54 10.28 5.34
CA LYS A 311 -13.40 10.44 6.26
C LYS A 311 -13.18 9.15 7.03
N ILE A 312 -11.93 8.85 7.30
CA ILE A 312 -11.50 7.74 8.13
C ILE A 312 -10.80 8.25 9.40
N ASP A 313 -10.69 7.40 10.39
CA ASP A 313 -9.89 7.62 11.59
C ASP A 313 -8.64 6.75 11.52
N ASP A 314 -7.52 7.33 11.09
CA ASP A 314 -6.24 6.64 10.90
C ASP A 314 -5.86 5.75 12.08
N ASN A 315 -6.13 6.21 13.31
CA ASN A 315 -5.76 5.45 14.48
C ASN A 315 -6.66 4.21 14.68
N LYS A 316 -7.96 4.30 14.34
CA LYS A 316 -8.85 3.13 14.36
C LYS A 316 -8.53 2.15 13.25
N GLU A 317 -8.07 2.63 12.09
CA GLU A 317 -7.63 1.75 11.01
C GLU A 317 -6.38 0.95 11.43
N ILE A 318 -5.44 1.55 12.18
CA ILE A 318 -4.31 0.81 12.77
C ILE A 318 -4.82 -0.27 13.74
N LEU A 319 -5.81 0.04 14.57
CA LEU A 319 -6.44 -0.97 15.47
C LEU A 319 -7.10 -2.09 14.68
N ALA A 320 -7.80 -1.76 13.59
CA ALA A 320 -8.43 -2.74 12.72
C ALA A 320 -7.40 -3.68 12.08
N CYS A 321 -6.28 -3.12 11.58
CA CYS A 321 -5.15 -3.89 11.06
C CYS A 321 -4.51 -4.77 12.15
N ALA A 322 -4.35 -4.24 13.37
CA ALA A 322 -3.82 -5.00 14.50
C ALA A 322 -4.70 -6.21 14.83
N ALA A 323 -6.01 -5.99 14.95
CA ALA A 323 -6.97 -7.06 15.24
C ALA A 323 -6.97 -8.13 14.14
N GLY A 324 -6.94 -7.74 12.85
CA GLY A 324 -6.86 -8.65 11.72
C GLY A 324 -5.60 -9.51 11.76
N ASN A 325 -4.42 -8.92 12.03
CA ASN A 325 -3.16 -9.66 12.10
C ASN A 325 -3.05 -10.59 13.31
N ILE A 326 -3.54 -10.17 14.48
CA ILE A 326 -3.60 -11.03 15.67
C ILE A 326 -4.45 -12.27 15.36
N ILE A 327 -5.64 -12.08 14.80
CA ILE A 327 -6.52 -13.20 14.44
C ILE A 327 -5.93 -14.05 13.32
N SER A 328 -5.21 -13.46 12.37
CA SER A 328 -4.48 -14.22 11.34
C SER A 328 -3.48 -15.21 11.96
N ALA A 329 -2.74 -14.78 12.98
CA ALA A 329 -1.85 -15.65 13.72
C ALA A 329 -2.58 -16.83 14.36
N PHE A 330 -3.74 -16.61 14.97
CA PHE A 330 -4.54 -17.67 15.60
C PHE A 330 -5.27 -18.57 14.59
N THR A 331 -5.38 -18.19 13.34
CA THR A 331 -5.86 -19.08 12.26
C THR A 331 -4.71 -19.80 11.54
N GLY A 332 -3.46 -19.61 11.99
CA GLY A 332 -2.27 -20.22 11.39
C GLY A 332 -1.89 -19.59 10.04
N SER A 333 -2.46 -18.44 9.70
CA SER A 333 -2.22 -17.78 8.41
C SER A 333 -1.04 -16.79 8.46
N CYS A 334 -0.71 -16.23 7.30
CA CYS A 334 0.33 -15.21 7.15
C CYS A 334 -0.17 -13.82 7.57
N PRO A 335 0.74 -12.84 7.73
CA PRO A 335 0.35 -11.45 7.95
C PRO A 335 -0.56 -10.93 6.83
N VAL A 336 -1.50 -10.08 7.19
CA VAL A 336 -2.57 -9.56 6.33
C VAL A 336 -2.51 -8.04 6.22
N ASN A 337 -2.99 -7.51 5.12
CA ASN A 337 -2.90 -6.08 4.78
C ASN A 337 -4.18 -5.58 4.08
N GLY A 338 -4.29 -4.28 3.98
CA GLY A 338 -5.25 -3.65 3.09
C GLY A 338 -4.92 -3.85 1.62
N SER A 339 -5.90 -4.15 0.79
CA SER A 339 -5.69 -4.45 -0.62
C SER A 339 -6.27 -3.38 -1.55
N ILE A 340 -5.39 -2.66 -2.22
CA ILE A 340 -5.75 -1.63 -3.21
C ILE A 340 -6.56 -2.25 -4.35
N SER A 341 -6.10 -3.39 -4.87
CA SER A 341 -6.74 -4.03 -6.03
C SER A 341 -8.15 -4.52 -5.71
N ARG A 342 -8.34 -5.18 -4.57
CA ARG A 342 -9.66 -5.65 -4.11
C ARG A 342 -10.58 -4.49 -3.76
N THR A 343 -10.06 -3.42 -3.16
CA THR A 343 -10.83 -2.20 -2.87
C THR A 343 -11.29 -1.50 -4.16
N SER A 344 -10.41 -1.41 -5.18
CA SER A 344 -10.79 -0.89 -6.49
C SER A 344 -11.89 -1.73 -7.17
N MET A 345 -11.85 -3.05 -7.00
CA MET A 345 -12.91 -3.94 -7.49
C MET A 345 -14.20 -3.76 -6.70
N ASN A 346 -14.12 -3.62 -5.37
CA ASN A 346 -15.29 -3.30 -4.54
C ASN A 346 -15.99 -2.02 -5.02
N GLU A 347 -15.21 -0.98 -5.32
CA GLU A 347 -15.72 0.26 -5.91
C GLU A 347 -16.41 0.02 -7.27
N GLN A 348 -15.80 -0.80 -8.15
CA GLN A 348 -16.38 -1.15 -9.46
C GLN A 348 -17.69 -1.92 -9.36
N PHE A 349 -17.87 -2.73 -8.32
CA PHE A 349 -19.09 -3.47 -8.03
C PHE A 349 -20.09 -2.69 -7.16
N ASP A 350 -19.81 -1.41 -6.90
CA ASP A 350 -20.67 -0.48 -6.15
C ASP A 350 -20.95 -0.90 -4.70
N GLY A 351 -20.00 -1.63 -4.07
CA GLY A 351 -20.06 -1.95 -2.64
C GLY A 351 -19.98 -0.68 -1.78
N LYS A 352 -20.81 -0.61 -0.75
CA LYS A 352 -21.04 0.63 0.02
C LYS A 352 -20.57 0.56 1.46
N THR A 353 -20.49 -0.62 2.05
CA THR A 353 -20.17 -0.78 3.47
C THR A 353 -19.33 -2.02 3.74
N GLN A 354 -18.85 -2.18 4.97
CA GLN A 354 -18.15 -3.40 5.40
C GLN A 354 -19.04 -4.67 5.42
N ALA A 355 -20.33 -4.56 5.07
CA ALA A 355 -21.16 -5.74 4.78
C ALA A 355 -20.61 -6.54 3.59
N VAL A 356 -19.88 -5.90 2.69
CA VAL A 356 -19.09 -6.56 1.62
C VAL A 356 -18.08 -7.54 2.23
N SER A 357 -17.29 -7.11 3.21
CA SER A 357 -16.28 -7.94 3.89
C SER A 357 -16.93 -9.10 4.65
N ILE A 358 -18.05 -8.86 5.30
CA ILE A 358 -18.82 -9.91 5.99
C ILE A 358 -19.34 -10.94 4.96
N THR A 359 -19.93 -10.48 3.86
CA THR A 359 -20.40 -11.36 2.78
C THR A 359 -19.25 -12.14 2.15
N ALA A 360 -18.11 -11.50 1.93
CA ALA A 360 -16.92 -12.17 1.42
C ALA A 360 -16.42 -13.27 2.37
N ALA A 361 -16.37 -13.01 3.68
CA ALA A 361 -15.99 -14.00 4.66
C ALA A 361 -16.97 -15.18 4.71
N VAL A 362 -18.27 -14.93 4.68
CA VAL A 362 -19.30 -16.00 4.65
C VAL A 362 -19.18 -16.83 3.37
N THR A 363 -18.95 -16.20 2.21
CA THR A 363 -18.72 -16.90 0.94
C THR A 363 -17.47 -17.76 1.02
N MET A 364 -16.38 -17.24 1.64
CA MET A 364 -15.14 -17.99 1.83
C MET A 364 -15.32 -19.20 2.73
N VAL A 365 -16.13 -19.08 3.80
CA VAL A 365 -16.52 -20.20 4.66
C VAL A 365 -17.27 -21.27 3.84
N ALA A 366 -18.22 -20.86 3.00
CA ALA A 366 -18.92 -21.80 2.14
C ALA A 366 -17.97 -22.55 1.18
N VAL A 367 -16.99 -21.85 0.61
CA VAL A 367 -15.95 -22.48 -0.23
C VAL A 367 -15.10 -23.46 0.54
N LEU A 368 -14.67 -23.12 1.77
CA LEU A 368 -13.88 -24.02 2.62
C LEU A 368 -14.65 -25.27 3.02
N LEU A 369 -15.95 -25.17 3.22
CA LEU A 369 -16.78 -26.32 3.62
C LEU A 369 -17.17 -27.23 2.44
N PHE A 370 -17.47 -26.65 1.28
CA PHE A 370 -18.07 -27.38 0.17
C PHE A 370 -17.16 -27.54 -1.05
N ALA A 371 -16.19 -26.65 -1.25
CA ALA A 371 -15.36 -26.61 -2.45
C ALA A 371 -13.87 -26.88 -2.19
N ALA A 372 -13.41 -26.93 -0.94
CA ALA A 372 -12.00 -27.09 -0.62
C ALA A 372 -11.40 -28.40 -1.19
N GLY A 373 -12.16 -29.48 -1.23
CA GLY A 373 -11.72 -30.76 -1.81
C GLY A 373 -11.34 -30.68 -3.29
N PHE A 374 -11.91 -29.74 -4.04
CA PHE A 374 -11.57 -29.54 -5.44
C PHE A 374 -10.25 -28.79 -5.65
N ILE A 375 -9.76 -28.07 -4.65
CA ILE A 375 -8.52 -27.26 -4.73
C ILE A 375 -7.31 -28.15 -5.08
N GLY A 376 -7.28 -29.40 -4.61
CA GLY A 376 -6.20 -30.35 -4.92
C GLY A 376 -6.10 -30.74 -6.40
N TYR A 377 -7.11 -30.42 -7.22
CA TYR A 377 -7.06 -30.61 -8.67
C TYR A 377 -6.54 -29.38 -9.43
N LEU A 378 -6.23 -28.26 -8.73
CA LEU A 378 -5.75 -27.04 -9.38
C LEU A 378 -4.27 -27.18 -9.77
N PRO A 379 -3.95 -27.03 -11.09
CA PRO A 379 -2.55 -27.02 -11.53
C PRO A 379 -1.80 -25.80 -10.98
N VAL A 380 -0.64 -26.02 -10.42
CA VAL A 380 0.24 -24.93 -9.91
C VAL A 380 0.53 -23.87 -10.97
N PRO A 381 0.81 -24.18 -12.26
CA PRO A 381 1.02 -23.16 -13.30
C PRO A 381 -0.18 -22.25 -13.51
N VAL A 382 -1.42 -22.74 -13.35
CA VAL A 382 -2.65 -21.94 -13.49
C VAL A 382 -2.79 -20.97 -12.31
N LEU A 383 -2.60 -21.44 -11.07
CA LEU A 383 -2.59 -20.56 -9.90
C LEU A 383 -1.50 -19.49 -10.02
N THR A 384 -0.30 -19.90 -10.44
CA THR A 384 0.83 -19.00 -10.66
C THR A 384 0.51 -17.89 -11.69
N ALA A 385 -0.15 -18.24 -12.79
CA ALA A 385 -0.61 -17.27 -13.78
C ALA A 385 -1.58 -16.24 -13.19
N ILE A 386 -2.49 -16.67 -12.31
CA ILE A 386 -3.43 -15.78 -11.61
C ILE A 386 -2.66 -14.83 -10.68
N VAL A 387 -1.69 -15.34 -9.92
CA VAL A 387 -0.84 -14.52 -9.03
C VAL A 387 -0.04 -13.49 -9.81
N ILE A 388 0.64 -13.89 -10.88
CA ILE A 388 1.38 -12.96 -11.76
C ILE A 388 0.45 -11.90 -12.33
N SER A 389 -0.73 -12.29 -12.82
CA SER A 389 -1.73 -11.35 -13.35
C SER A 389 -2.21 -10.36 -12.30
N ALA A 390 -2.33 -10.74 -11.04
CA ALA A 390 -2.66 -9.85 -9.93
C ALA A 390 -1.51 -8.88 -9.64
N LEU A 391 -0.28 -9.38 -9.55
CA LEU A 391 0.93 -8.59 -9.27
C LEU A 391 1.25 -7.56 -10.35
N MET A 392 0.95 -7.85 -11.63
CA MET A 392 1.10 -6.87 -12.72
C MET A 392 0.28 -5.58 -12.48
N ASN A 393 -0.79 -5.64 -11.68
CA ASN A 393 -1.58 -4.45 -11.34
C ASN A 393 -1.02 -3.72 -10.10
N VAL A 394 -0.19 -4.39 -9.31
CA VAL A 394 0.46 -3.81 -8.12
C VAL A 394 1.67 -2.98 -8.53
N VAL A 395 2.29 -3.30 -9.69
CA VAL A 395 3.39 -2.49 -10.24
C VAL A 395 2.88 -1.12 -10.64
N GLU A 396 3.41 -0.08 -10.03
CA GLU A 396 2.98 1.33 -10.16
C GLU A 396 3.52 2.01 -11.45
N TRP A 397 3.27 1.42 -12.62
CA TRP A 397 3.72 1.94 -13.92
C TRP A 397 3.23 3.36 -14.21
N HIS A 398 1.98 3.66 -13.87
CA HIS A 398 1.39 4.99 -14.09
C HIS A 398 2.07 6.05 -13.23
N LEU A 399 2.40 5.71 -11.99
CA LEU A 399 3.15 6.58 -11.09
C LEU A 399 4.56 6.82 -11.65
N ALA A 400 5.28 5.77 -12.05
CA ALA A 400 6.61 5.88 -12.63
C ALA A 400 6.63 6.82 -13.85
N VAL A 401 5.71 6.65 -14.79
CA VAL A 401 5.58 7.51 -15.98
C VAL A 401 5.23 8.95 -15.61
N ARG A 402 4.34 9.15 -14.63
CA ARG A 402 3.97 10.48 -14.14
C ARG A 402 5.16 11.19 -13.49
N LEU A 403 5.90 10.49 -12.63
CA LEU A 403 7.09 11.03 -11.97
C LEU A 403 8.17 11.41 -12.99
N PHE A 404 8.42 10.57 -13.99
CA PHE A 404 9.38 10.86 -15.06
C PHE A 404 9.06 12.17 -15.81
N LYS A 405 7.76 12.45 -16.01
CA LYS A 405 7.30 13.66 -16.71
C LYS A 405 7.29 14.91 -15.82
N VAL A 406 6.98 14.77 -14.52
CA VAL A 406 6.75 15.89 -13.61
C VAL A 406 8.00 16.24 -12.79
N SER A 407 8.68 15.21 -12.25
CA SER A 407 9.85 15.40 -11.38
C SER A 407 10.84 14.26 -11.54
N ARG A 408 11.88 14.50 -12.32
CA ARG A 408 12.93 13.49 -12.52
C ARG A 408 13.64 13.08 -11.22
N LYS A 409 13.74 13.99 -10.24
CA LYS A 409 14.33 13.68 -8.93
C LYS A 409 13.50 12.63 -8.20
N GLU A 410 12.17 12.80 -8.15
CA GLU A 410 11.26 11.84 -7.53
C GLU A 410 11.21 10.52 -8.30
N PHE A 411 11.36 10.55 -9.63
CA PHE A 411 11.48 9.34 -10.45
C PHE A 411 12.73 8.53 -10.07
N TYR A 412 13.89 9.18 -9.88
CA TYR A 412 15.10 8.48 -9.45
C TYR A 412 14.97 7.87 -8.05
N ILE A 413 14.25 8.53 -7.14
CA ILE A 413 13.93 7.98 -5.82
C ILE A 413 13.06 6.73 -5.95
N PHE A 414 12.03 6.77 -6.81
CA PHE A 414 11.19 5.60 -7.12
C PHE A 414 12.03 4.44 -7.65
N VAL A 415 12.89 4.70 -8.64
CA VAL A 415 13.77 3.67 -9.22
C VAL A 415 14.74 3.13 -8.18
N ALA A 416 15.36 3.99 -7.38
CA ALA A 416 16.28 3.57 -6.32
C ALA A 416 15.62 2.66 -5.29
N ALA A 417 14.40 2.99 -4.86
CA ALA A 417 13.62 2.15 -3.94
C ALA A 417 13.27 0.79 -4.58
N CYS A 418 12.86 0.78 -5.84
CA CYS A 418 12.58 -0.45 -6.59
C CYS A 418 13.81 -1.35 -6.73
N MET A 419 14.95 -0.76 -7.12
CA MET A 419 16.21 -1.48 -7.29
C MET A 419 16.77 -1.99 -5.96
N ALA A 420 16.58 -1.24 -4.86
CA ALA A 420 16.97 -1.69 -3.52
C ALA A 420 16.25 -2.99 -3.16
N VAL A 421 14.94 -3.11 -3.44
CA VAL A 421 14.19 -4.35 -3.20
C VAL A 421 14.71 -5.49 -4.08
N LEU A 422 14.94 -5.25 -5.37
CA LEU A 422 15.36 -6.28 -6.32
C LEU A 422 16.75 -6.84 -6.03
N PHE A 423 17.72 -5.98 -5.65
CA PHE A 423 19.11 -6.39 -5.49
C PHE A 423 19.51 -6.73 -4.06
N LEU A 424 18.87 -6.12 -3.06
CA LEU A 424 19.20 -6.28 -1.64
C LEU A 424 18.11 -7.03 -0.88
N GLY A 425 17.05 -7.41 -1.59
CA GLY A 425 15.91 -8.12 -1.03
C GLY A 425 14.89 -7.23 -0.34
N THR A 426 13.73 -7.78 -0.09
CA THR A 426 12.56 -7.06 0.42
C THR A 426 12.82 -6.43 1.79
N ILE A 427 13.58 -7.11 2.65
CA ILE A 427 13.87 -6.68 4.03
C ILE A 427 14.71 -5.40 4.05
N TYR A 428 15.85 -5.41 3.34
CA TYR A 428 16.70 -4.24 3.22
C TYR A 428 16.03 -3.14 2.40
N GLY A 429 15.21 -3.51 1.41
CA GLY A 429 14.39 -2.58 0.62
C GLY A 429 13.48 -1.71 1.48
N VAL A 430 12.83 -2.28 2.52
CA VAL A 430 12.02 -1.51 3.49
C VAL A 430 12.86 -0.47 4.21
N ILE A 431 14.01 -0.88 4.76
CA ILE A 431 14.90 0.01 5.53
C ILE A 431 15.40 1.14 4.64
N ILE A 432 15.90 0.81 3.46
CA ILE A 432 16.40 1.79 2.48
C ILE A 432 15.26 2.70 2.03
N GLY A 433 14.05 2.18 1.80
CA GLY A 433 12.87 2.97 1.45
C GLY A 433 12.55 4.02 2.52
N ILE A 434 12.56 3.64 3.79
CA ILE A 434 12.35 4.58 4.91
C ILE A 434 13.45 5.65 4.92
N ILE A 435 14.72 5.25 4.81
CA ILE A 435 15.86 6.20 4.77
C ILE A 435 15.72 7.16 3.58
N LEU A 436 15.42 6.64 2.37
CA LEU A 436 15.22 7.46 1.18
C LEU A 436 14.06 8.46 1.36
N SER A 437 13.00 8.07 2.05
CA SER A 437 11.89 8.97 2.35
C SER A 437 12.32 10.13 3.25
N PHE A 438 13.07 9.86 4.31
CA PHE A 438 13.64 10.92 5.16
C PHE A 438 14.61 11.81 4.40
N VAL A 439 15.52 11.22 3.62
CA VAL A 439 16.48 11.97 2.78
C VAL A 439 15.72 12.87 1.78
N ALA A 440 14.65 12.38 1.16
CA ALA A 440 13.86 13.18 0.23
C ALA A 440 13.20 14.40 0.91
N VAL A 441 12.69 14.24 2.14
CA VAL A 441 12.14 15.35 2.92
C VAL A 441 13.24 16.36 3.29
N VAL A 442 14.38 15.87 3.79
CA VAL A 442 15.51 16.75 4.16
C VAL A 442 15.99 17.55 2.94
N ILE A 443 16.22 16.89 1.77
CA ILE A 443 16.65 17.59 0.54
C ILE A 443 15.62 18.66 0.09
N ARG A 444 14.33 18.40 0.29
CA ARG A 444 13.29 19.36 -0.04
C ARG A 444 13.32 20.59 0.86
N GLU A 445 13.51 20.40 2.16
CA GLU A 445 13.54 21.47 3.14
C GLU A 445 14.87 22.26 3.12
N THR A 446 15.99 21.60 2.76
CA THR A 446 17.30 22.25 2.67
C THR A 446 17.44 23.11 1.42
N ASN A 447 16.66 22.85 0.36
CA ASN A 447 16.71 23.61 -0.90
C ASN A 447 15.31 24.12 -1.31
N PRO A 448 14.71 25.04 -0.53
CA PRO A 448 13.37 25.51 -0.77
C PRO A 448 13.28 26.44 -1.99
N PRO A 449 12.07 26.70 -2.50
CA PRO A 449 11.85 27.72 -3.52
C PRO A 449 12.26 29.11 -2.99
N ARG A 450 13.03 29.82 -3.79
CA ARG A 450 13.52 31.17 -3.49
C ARG A 450 13.62 32.00 -4.74
N ALA A 451 13.58 33.31 -4.61
CA ALA A 451 13.60 34.21 -5.74
C ALA A 451 14.17 35.59 -5.39
N PHE A 452 14.88 36.17 -6.35
CA PHE A 452 15.16 37.60 -6.35
C PHE A 452 14.01 38.33 -7.04
N LEU A 453 13.57 39.42 -6.42
CA LEU A 453 12.40 40.16 -6.84
C LEU A 453 12.77 41.52 -7.42
N GLY A 454 11.95 41.98 -8.35
CA GLY A 454 12.08 43.32 -8.95
C GLY A 454 10.70 43.97 -9.18
N GLY A 455 10.72 45.22 -9.55
CA GLY A 455 9.51 46.00 -9.87
C GLY A 455 9.12 45.92 -11.34
N ILE A 456 7.84 46.07 -11.63
CA ILE A 456 7.32 46.29 -12.98
C ILE A 456 6.81 47.73 -13.05
N PRO A 457 7.30 48.55 -14.00
CA PRO A 457 6.84 49.94 -14.13
C PRO A 457 5.31 50.03 -14.27
N GLY A 458 4.69 50.86 -13.44
CA GLY A 458 3.23 51.06 -13.46
C GLY A 458 2.40 49.93 -12.81
N ARG A 459 3.01 49.00 -12.11
CA ARG A 459 2.32 47.97 -11.32
C ARG A 459 2.82 47.93 -9.89
N ASP A 460 1.91 47.75 -8.96
CA ASP A 460 2.24 47.58 -7.55
C ASP A 460 2.75 46.15 -7.27
N GLY A 461 3.71 46.02 -6.34
CA GLY A 461 4.28 44.77 -5.86
C GLY A 461 5.59 44.39 -6.51
N PHE A 462 6.16 43.25 -5.98
CA PHE A 462 7.44 42.74 -6.42
C PHE A 462 7.26 41.36 -7.09
N TYR A 463 7.97 41.19 -8.19
CA TYR A 463 7.83 40.03 -9.08
C TYR A 463 9.15 39.29 -9.23
N ASP A 464 9.11 37.96 -9.36
CA ASP A 464 10.28 37.09 -9.56
C ASP A 464 11.00 37.47 -10.86
N LEU A 465 12.25 37.88 -10.76
CA LEU A 465 13.07 38.32 -11.89
C LEU A 465 13.31 37.18 -12.92
N ASN A 466 13.33 35.94 -12.47
CA ASN A 466 13.57 34.79 -13.36
C ASN A 466 12.29 34.32 -14.08
N LYS A 467 11.12 34.57 -13.49
CA LYS A 467 9.83 34.09 -14.03
C LYS A 467 9.07 35.15 -14.80
N ASN A 468 9.40 36.42 -14.62
CA ASN A 468 8.69 37.53 -15.26
C ASN A 468 9.67 38.44 -16.02
N HIS A 469 9.64 38.39 -17.33
CA HIS A 469 10.52 39.18 -18.22
C HIS A 469 10.28 40.70 -18.15
N TYR A 470 9.16 41.16 -17.58
CA TYR A 470 8.87 42.59 -17.38
C TYR A 470 9.33 43.11 -16.03
N ALA A 471 9.81 42.22 -15.14
CA ALA A 471 10.35 42.64 -13.86
C ALA A 471 11.81 43.08 -14.00
N HIS A 472 12.14 44.22 -13.46
CA HIS A 472 13.49 44.79 -13.48
C HIS A 472 14.03 44.93 -12.06
N PRO A 473 15.34 44.72 -11.83
CA PRO A 473 15.94 44.98 -10.54
C PRO A 473 15.75 46.46 -10.14
N ILE A 474 15.59 46.70 -8.85
CA ILE A 474 15.51 48.07 -8.31
C ILE A 474 16.96 48.56 -8.08
N GLU A 475 17.21 49.80 -8.49
CA GLU A 475 18.52 50.40 -8.41
C GLU A 475 19.06 50.39 -6.95
N ASN A 476 20.32 49.95 -6.77
CA ASN A 476 21.03 49.84 -5.48
C ASN A 476 20.29 48.98 -4.42
N THR A 477 19.30 48.16 -4.81
CA THR A 477 18.48 47.38 -3.89
C THR A 477 18.37 45.94 -4.33
N VAL A 478 18.67 45.00 -3.41
CA VAL A 478 18.42 43.56 -3.57
C VAL A 478 17.19 43.17 -2.75
N ILE A 479 16.19 42.62 -3.42
CA ILE A 479 14.99 42.07 -2.75
C ILE A 479 15.01 40.58 -2.89
N TYR A 480 15.05 39.87 -1.77
CA TYR A 480 15.16 38.42 -1.72
C TYR A 480 13.97 37.81 -0.98
N ARG A 481 13.34 36.81 -1.59
CA ARG A 481 12.25 36.02 -0.99
C ARG A 481 12.72 34.59 -0.77
N PHE A 482 12.57 34.09 0.44
CA PHE A 482 12.88 32.72 0.83
C PHE A 482 11.61 32.04 1.33
N ASN A 483 11.15 30.97 0.66
CA ASN A 483 9.85 30.37 0.89
C ASN A 483 9.94 29.12 1.79
N ALA A 484 10.56 29.21 2.95
CA ALA A 484 10.61 28.16 3.98
C ALA A 484 11.00 28.75 5.33
N SER A 485 10.86 27.97 6.40
CA SER A 485 11.50 28.27 7.68
C SER A 485 13.01 28.20 7.55
N LEU A 486 13.71 29.06 8.27
CA LEU A 486 15.18 29.05 8.35
C LEU A 486 15.63 28.12 9.50
N PHE A 487 16.57 27.23 9.21
CA PHE A 487 17.14 26.31 10.16
C PHE A 487 18.58 25.94 9.78
N PHE A 488 19.28 25.26 10.67
CA PHE A 488 20.72 24.97 10.54
C PHE A 488 21.15 24.42 9.17
N ALA A 489 20.27 23.71 8.46
CA ALA A 489 20.63 23.05 7.19
C ALA A 489 20.40 23.93 5.95
N ASN A 490 19.67 25.05 6.05
CA ASN A 490 19.42 25.95 4.93
C ASN A 490 19.87 27.42 5.19
N SER A 491 20.29 27.75 6.40
CA SER A 491 20.76 29.09 6.74
C SER A 491 21.97 29.53 5.91
N LYS A 492 22.92 28.63 5.68
CA LYS A 492 24.08 28.90 4.82
C LYS A 492 23.67 29.19 3.38
N LEU A 493 22.69 28.47 2.83
CA LEU A 493 22.16 28.71 1.49
C LEU A 493 21.51 30.10 1.39
N PHE A 494 20.77 30.50 2.44
CA PHE A 494 20.14 31.81 2.53
C PHE A 494 21.20 32.93 2.52
N GLN A 495 22.26 32.76 3.30
CA GLN A 495 23.40 33.69 3.37
C GLN A 495 24.13 33.79 2.03
N GLU A 496 24.56 32.65 1.46
CA GLU A 496 25.30 32.59 0.20
C GLU A 496 24.50 33.19 -0.97
N ASP A 497 23.20 32.97 -1.04
CA ASP A 497 22.35 33.55 -2.07
C ASP A 497 22.36 35.09 -2.01
N ILE A 498 22.26 35.67 -0.82
CA ILE A 498 22.30 37.13 -0.65
C ILE A 498 23.69 37.65 -0.97
N GLU A 499 24.74 37.07 -0.39
CA GLU A 499 26.13 37.48 -0.61
C GLU A 499 26.55 37.46 -2.08
N ASN A 500 26.16 36.41 -2.81
CA ASN A 500 26.46 36.27 -4.25
C ASN A 500 25.73 37.27 -5.15
N HIS A 501 24.68 37.95 -4.65
CA HIS A 501 23.92 38.95 -5.39
C HIS A 501 24.22 40.38 -4.97
N LEU A 502 25.05 40.57 -3.92
CA LEU A 502 25.55 41.89 -3.56
C LEU A 502 26.52 42.41 -4.64
N LYS A 503 26.33 43.67 -5.03
CA LYS A 503 27.23 44.40 -5.92
C LYS A 503 27.89 45.56 -5.15
N GLU A 504 28.94 46.14 -5.73
CA GLU A 504 29.64 47.28 -5.10
C GLU A 504 28.71 48.50 -4.88
N ASP A 505 27.67 48.64 -5.70
CA ASP A 505 26.69 49.72 -5.62
C ASP A 505 25.46 49.39 -4.74
N THR A 506 25.37 48.16 -4.18
CA THR A 506 24.22 47.75 -3.35
C THR A 506 24.21 48.50 -2.03
N LYS A 507 23.13 49.24 -1.75
CA LYS A 507 22.96 49.99 -0.51
C LYS A 507 21.92 49.40 0.43
N THR A 508 20.97 48.63 -0.11
CA THR A 508 19.83 48.11 0.63
C THR A 508 19.57 46.64 0.28
N VAL A 509 19.37 45.84 1.30
CA VAL A 509 18.89 44.45 1.16
C VAL A 509 17.54 44.36 1.87
N ILE A 510 16.53 43.93 1.13
CA ILE A 510 15.18 43.69 1.65
C ILE A 510 14.92 42.19 1.60
N VAL A 511 14.62 41.60 2.75
CA VAL A 511 14.20 40.21 2.83
C VAL A 511 12.68 40.16 2.97
N ASP A 512 12.03 39.57 1.98
CA ASP A 512 10.59 39.24 2.08
C ASP A 512 10.44 37.99 2.94
N ALA A 513 10.21 38.20 4.23
CA ALA A 513 10.10 37.19 5.27
C ALA A 513 8.66 36.67 5.46
N GLY A 514 7.71 37.03 4.59
CA GLY A 514 6.30 36.67 4.73
C GLY A 514 6.05 35.14 4.77
N THR A 515 6.99 34.35 4.25
CA THR A 515 6.94 32.89 4.22
C THR A 515 7.94 32.22 5.19
N ILE A 516 8.75 33.00 5.90
CA ILE A 516 9.65 32.50 6.95
C ILE A 516 8.85 32.39 8.25
N THR A 517 8.29 31.20 8.50
CA THR A 517 7.38 30.98 9.64
C THR A 517 8.11 30.68 10.95
N ASN A 518 9.37 30.27 10.89
CA ASN A 518 10.20 29.97 12.05
C ASN A 518 11.68 30.15 11.71
N ILE A 519 12.49 30.44 12.72
CA ILE A 519 13.95 30.52 12.64
C ILE A 519 14.48 29.74 13.85
N ASP A 520 15.36 28.75 13.63
CA ASP A 520 16.01 28.06 14.73
C ASP A 520 17.22 28.88 15.26
N ILE A 521 17.76 28.47 16.42
CA ILE A 521 18.81 29.25 17.09
C ILE A 521 20.09 29.32 16.24
N THR A 522 20.42 28.22 15.50
CA THR A 522 21.62 28.15 14.66
C THR A 522 21.50 29.04 13.41
N ALA A 523 20.29 29.22 12.89
CA ALA A 523 20.05 30.11 11.77
C ALA A 523 19.87 31.56 12.17
N ALA A 524 19.61 31.83 13.46
CA ALA A 524 19.50 33.17 14.01
C ALA A 524 20.88 33.76 14.31
N ASP A 525 21.86 32.94 14.75
CA ASP A 525 23.25 33.30 15.01
C ASP A 525 24.03 33.54 13.69
#